data_f47cf262dc973d308d033f4edc4938cc
#
_entry.id   f47cf262dc973d308d033f4edc4938cc
#
_cell.length_a   1.000
_cell.length_b   1.000
_cell.length_c   1.000
_cell.angle_alpha   90.00
_cell.angle_beta   90.00
_cell.angle_gamma   90.00
#
_symmetry.space_group_name_H-M   'P 1'
#
loop_
_entity.id
_entity.type
_entity.pdbx_description
1 polymer ?
#
loop_
_entity_poly.entity_id
_entity_poly.type
_entity_poly.pdbx_seq_one_letter_code
_entity_poly.pdbx_strand_id
1 'polypeptide(L)'
;GTAADVDWGLNWRLDNGGAGSYNAVVRPTDLKIDSKGNMYICDDWTSATVRFEPDGKAHYLGWQIAVSLAIDEASNRLYSMTANGNILLKDLDDYGSSPSSHGTIIITGNGSPGGMDIDKSTGDLYITNIGTNQIIKYVKDRWDTPIVIAGTGKSGYADGPVNEATFTSPWGIAVT
;
A
#
# COMPACT_ATOMS: atom_id res chain seq x y z
N GLY A 1 -16.52 31.50 0.53
CA GLY A 1 -15.45 31.08 -0.33
C GLY A 1 -15.93 29.87 -1.12
N THR A 2 -16.13 30.05 -2.42
CA THR A 2 -16.41 28.98 -3.38
C THR A 2 -15.24 28.04 -3.38
N ALA A 3 -15.49 26.74 -3.20
CA ALA A 3 -14.49 25.72 -3.48
C ALA A 3 -14.01 25.96 -4.91
N ALA A 4 -12.74 26.28 -5.08
CA ALA A 4 -12.14 26.33 -6.39
C ALA A 4 -12.30 24.92 -6.97
N ASP A 5 -12.89 24.82 -8.15
CA ASP A 5 -12.86 23.61 -8.95
C ASP A 5 -11.38 23.23 -9.08
N VAL A 6 -10.99 22.20 -8.35
CA VAL A 6 -9.67 21.61 -8.52
C VAL A 6 -9.77 20.91 -9.86
N ASP A 7 -9.31 21.57 -10.90
CA ASP A 7 -9.11 20.96 -12.20
C ASP A 7 -8.05 19.85 -12.02
N TRP A 8 -8.52 18.63 -11.82
CA TRP A 8 -7.74 17.42 -11.84
C TRP A 8 -7.24 17.09 -13.25
N GLY A 9 -7.25 18.07 -14.14
CA GLY A 9 -6.62 18.05 -15.46
C GLY A 9 -5.11 17.95 -15.32
N LEU A 10 -4.73 16.83 -15.11
CA LEU A 10 -3.52 16.01 -14.99
C LEU A 10 -2.35 16.41 -15.92
N ASN A 11 -1.88 17.64 -15.83
CA ASN A 11 -0.56 18.06 -16.28
C ASN A 11 0.42 18.12 -15.10
N TRP A 12 0.49 17.04 -14.32
CA TRP A 12 1.48 16.93 -13.25
C TRP A 12 2.86 16.73 -13.87
N ARG A 13 3.68 17.73 -13.74
CA ARG A 13 5.09 17.66 -14.13
C ARG A 13 5.83 16.92 -13.03
N LEU A 14 6.27 15.71 -13.31
CA LEU A 14 7.17 14.98 -12.42
C LEU A 14 8.49 15.74 -12.35
N ASP A 15 8.88 16.22 -11.17
CA ASP A 15 10.08 17.05 -10.97
C ASP A 15 11.42 16.32 -11.22
N ASN A 16 11.40 15.01 -11.47
CA ASN A 16 12.60 14.22 -11.76
C ASN A 16 12.96 14.14 -13.25
N GLY A 17 12.57 15.15 -14.06
CA GLY A 17 13.20 15.43 -15.36
C GLY A 17 12.79 14.52 -16.52
N GLY A 18 11.81 13.67 -16.37
CA GLY A 18 11.23 12.87 -17.46
C GLY A 18 10.32 13.73 -18.33
N ALA A 19 10.72 14.05 -19.56
CA ALA A 19 9.88 14.70 -20.56
C ALA A 19 8.81 13.70 -21.06
N GLY A 20 7.69 13.60 -20.36
CA GLY A 20 6.52 12.83 -20.78
C GLY A 20 5.32 13.21 -19.93
N SER A 21 4.26 13.72 -20.54
CA SER A 21 2.94 13.83 -19.89
C SER A 21 2.39 12.43 -19.64
N TYR A 22 2.77 11.80 -18.52
CA TYR A 22 2.11 10.59 -18.08
C TYR A 22 0.99 10.98 -17.13
N ASN A 23 -0.22 10.49 -17.39
CA ASN A 23 -1.27 10.51 -16.40
C ASN A 23 -0.75 9.70 -15.21
N ALA A 24 -0.38 10.37 -14.13
CA ALA A 24 0.26 9.73 -12.98
C ALA A 24 -0.68 8.75 -12.26
N VAL A 25 -1.99 8.96 -12.39
CA VAL A 25 -3.02 8.14 -11.77
C VAL A 25 -4.18 7.99 -12.75
N VAL A 26 -4.50 6.75 -13.13
CA VAL A 26 -5.59 6.39 -14.05
C VAL A 26 -6.58 5.44 -13.39
N ARG A 27 -6.07 4.45 -12.66
CA ARG A 27 -6.87 3.45 -11.96
C ARG A 27 -6.27 3.20 -10.58
N PRO A 28 -6.52 4.13 -9.61
CA PRO A 28 -5.97 4.00 -8.27
C PRO A 28 -6.57 2.79 -7.56
N THR A 29 -5.73 2.06 -6.85
CA THR A 29 -6.12 0.86 -6.07
C THR A 29 -6.09 1.11 -4.57
N ASP A 30 -5.19 1.95 -4.09
CA ASP A 30 -5.11 2.34 -2.68
C ASP A 30 -4.53 3.75 -2.53
N LEU A 31 -4.89 4.40 -1.42
CA LEU A 31 -4.44 5.73 -1.04
C LEU A 31 -4.14 5.77 0.46
N LYS A 32 -2.99 6.33 0.82
CA LYS A 32 -2.62 6.65 2.20
C LYS A 32 -2.21 8.12 2.30
N ILE A 33 -2.44 8.72 3.47
CA ILE A 33 -2.06 10.10 3.76
C ILE A 33 -1.18 10.11 5.00
N ASP A 34 -0.03 10.79 4.94
CA ASP A 34 0.85 10.97 6.08
C ASP A 34 0.45 12.17 6.95
N SER A 35 1.12 12.36 8.07
CA SER A 35 0.85 13.46 9.02
C SER A 35 1.14 14.86 8.46
N LYS A 36 1.91 14.95 7.38
CA LYS A 36 2.23 16.20 6.67
C LYS A 36 1.23 16.52 5.56
N GLY A 37 0.26 15.62 5.31
CA GLY A 37 -0.75 15.75 4.26
C GLY A 37 -0.27 15.29 2.89
N ASN A 38 0.86 14.59 2.79
CA ASN A 38 1.27 13.99 1.53
C ASN A 38 0.37 12.77 1.25
N MET A 39 -0.08 12.65 0.00
CA MET A 39 -0.87 11.51 -0.47
C MET A 39 0.01 10.53 -1.22
N TYR A 40 -0.07 9.27 -0.86
CA TYR A 40 0.60 8.16 -1.53
C TYR A 40 -0.45 7.33 -2.24
N ILE A 41 -0.36 7.22 -3.56
CA ILE A 41 -1.34 6.55 -4.39
C ILE A 41 -0.64 5.46 -5.20
N CYS A 42 -1.15 4.24 -5.15
CA CYS A 42 -0.76 3.20 -6.09
C CYS A 42 -1.82 3.06 -7.20
N ASP A 43 -1.34 2.80 -8.40
CA ASP A 43 -2.15 2.71 -9.61
C ASP A 43 -1.77 1.45 -10.39
N ASP A 44 -2.74 0.58 -10.65
CA ASP A 44 -2.49 -0.70 -11.31
C ASP A 44 -2.46 -0.61 -12.84
N TRP A 45 -2.97 0.48 -13.42
CA TRP A 45 -2.90 0.71 -14.87
C TRP A 45 -1.54 1.26 -15.29
N THR A 46 -1.07 2.27 -14.60
CA THR A 46 0.24 2.88 -14.86
C THR A 46 1.38 2.11 -14.22
N SER A 47 1.05 1.13 -13.35
CA SER A 47 2.03 0.39 -12.54
C SER A 47 2.89 1.32 -11.69
N ALA A 48 2.32 2.42 -11.21
CA ALA A 48 3.04 3.47 -10.51
C ALA A 48 2.62 3.57 -9.04
N THR A 49 3.58 3.91 -8.19
CA THR A 49 3.31 4.50 -6.88
C THR A 49 3.80 5.94 -6.91
N VAL A 50 2.90 6.88 -6.59
CA VAL A 50 3.15 8.32 -6.67
C VAL A 50 2.84 8.96 -5.33
N ARG A 51 3.70 9.88 -4.88
CA ARG A 51 3.45 10.78 -3.77
C ARG A 51 3.06 12.15 -4.29
N PHE A 52 1.99 12.70 -3.78
CA PHE A 52 1.57 14.08 -4.02
C PHE A 52 1.76 14.91 -2.75
N GLU A 53 2.40 16.04 -2.85
CA GLU A 53 2.56 16.99 -1.75
C GLU A 53 1.42 18.00 -1.71
N PRO A 54 1.13 18.61 -0.53
CA PRO A 54 0.06 19.63 -0.42
C PRO A 54 0.28 20.87 -1.30
N ASP A 55 1.51 21.17 -1.70
CA ASP A 55 1.86 22.28 -2.61
C ASP A 55 1.66 21.92 -4.09
N GLY A 56 1.17 20.72 -4.38
CA GLY A 56 0.88 20.24 -5.72
C GLY A 56 2.05 19.55 -6.43
N LYS A 57 3.19 19.37 -5.79
CA LYS A 57 4.28 18.58 -6.38
C LYS A 57 3.94 17.10 -6.37
N ALA A 58 4.38 16.39 -7.40
CA ALA A 58 4.25 14.94 -7.51
C ALA A 58 5.61 14.27 -7.68
N HIS A 59 5.84 13.22 -6.90
CA HIS A 59 7.06 12.44 -6.92
C HIS A 59 6.74 10.99 -7.27
N TYR A 60 7.44 10.48 -8.24
CA TYR A 60 7.34 9.09 -8.63
C TYR A 60 8.19 8.22 -7.70
N LEU A 61 7.56 7.24 -7.05
CA LEU A 61 8.21 6.39 -6.06
C LEU A 61 8.64 5.03 -6.61
N GLY A 62 8.12 4.59 -7.74
CA GLY A 62 8.53 3.33 -8.37
C GLY A 62 7.50 2.75 -9.32
N TRP A 63 7.98 1.83 -10.20
CA TRP A 63 7.17 1.09 -11.16
C TRP A 63 6.86 -0.30 -10.57
N GLN A 64 5.66 -0.48 -10.05
CA GLN A 64 5.16 -1.80 -9.70
C GLN A 64 3.65 -1.77 -9.55
N ILE A 65 3.01 -2.86 -9.93
CA ILE A 65 1.58 -3.03 -9.75
C ILE A 65 1.32 -3.27 -8.26
N ALA A 66 1.20 -2.19 -7.50
CA ALA A 66 0.80 -2.26 -6.10
C ALA A 66 -0.73 -2.23 -6.01
N VAL A 67 -1.28 -3.04 -5.11
CA VAL A 67 -2.72 -3.12 -4.84
C VAL A 67 -3.08 -2.54 -3.48
N SER A 68 -2.11 -2.40 -2.58
CA SER A 68 -2.29 -1.74 -1.29
C SER A 68 -0.98 -1.16 -0.76
N LEU A 69 -1.10 -0.13 0.08
CA LEU A 69 -0.01 0.61 0.70
C LEU A 69 -0.15 0.64 2.22
N ALA A 70 0.98 0.74 2.93
CA ALA A 70 1.01 1.14 4.33
C ALA A 70 2.21 2.07 4.58
N ILE A 71 2.08 3.00 5.55
CA ILE A 71 3.08 4.02 5.84
C ILE A 71 3.46 3.95 7.31
N ASP A 72 4.76 3.72 7.57
CA ASP A 72 5.40 3.88 8.88
C ASP A 72 6.23 5.17 8.88
N GLU A 73 5.59 6.27 9.23
CA GLU A 73 6.27 7.57 9.29
C GLU A 73 7.39 7.61 10.33
N ALA A 74 7.23 6.90 11.46
CA ALA A 74 8.20 6.87 12.54
C ALA A 74 9.54 6.26 12.09
N SER A 75 9.50 5.33 11.13
CA SER A 75 10.68 4.66 10.59
C SER A 75 11.01 5.10 9.16
N ASN A 76 10.31 6.11 8.62
CA ASN A 76 10.45 6.62 7.25
C ASN A 76 10.25 5.53 6.18
N ARG A 77 9.24 4.66 6.35
CA ARG A 77 9.03 3.49 5.49
C ARG A 77 7.69 3.51 4.76
N LEU A 78 7.73 3.20 3.47
CA LEU A 78 6.59 2.87 2.63
C LEU A 78 6.61 1.36 2.35
N TYR A 79 5.50 0.72 2.64
CA TYR A 79 5.26 -0.67 2.25
C TYR A 79 4.27 -0.68 1.09
N SER A 80 4.60 -1.43 0.04
CA SER A 80 3.72 -1.63 -1.10
C SER A 80 3.49 -3.12 -1.35
N MET A 81 2.23 -3.53 -1.42
CA MET A 81 1.84 -4.91 -1.66
C MET A 81 1.40 -5.08 -3.11
N THR A 82 2.01 -6.01 -3.81
CA THR A 82 1.73 -6.30 -5.21
C THR A 82 0.62 -7.33 -5.37
N ALA A 83 0.02 -7.41 -6.55
CA ALA A 83 -1.08 -8.34 -6.86
C ALA A 83 -0.73 -9.84 -6.66
N ASN A 84 0.55 -10.21 -6.72
CA ASN A 84 1.03 -11.57 -6.44
C ASN A 84 1.42 -11.78 -4.96
N GLY A 85 1.14 -10.81 -4.09
CA GLY A 85 1.36 -10.89 -2.65
C GLY A 85 2.79 -10.61 -2.17
N ASN A 86 3.66 -10.13 -3.04
CA ASN A 86 4.95 -9.62 -2.56
C ASN A 86 4.75 -8.31 -1.82
N ILE A 87 5.48 -8.11 -0.72
CA ILE A 87 5.56 -6.82 -0.05
C ILE A 87 6.96 -6.26 -0.22
N LEU A 88 7.00 -5.03 -0.69
CA LEU A 88 8.23 -4.28 -0.89
C LEU A 88 8.31 -3.15 0.12
N LEU A 89 9.53 -2.92 0.60
CA LEU A 89 9.88 -1.84 1.50
C LEU A 89 10.72 -0.80 0.77
N LYS A 90 10.36 0.48 0.95
CA LYS A 90 11.09 1.62 0.43
C LYS A 90 11.08 2.75 1.45
N ASP A 91 12.08 3.62 1.42
CA ASP A 91 12.06 4.85 2.20
C ASP A 91 11.07 5.86 1.60
N LEU A 92 10.31 6.56 2.45
CA LEU A 92 9.35 7.58 2.03
C LEU A 92 10.00 8.74 1.25
N ASP A 93 11.27 9.02 1.50
CA ASP A 93 12.03 10.10 0.86
C ASP A 93 12.89 9.61 -0.33
N ASP A 94 12.82 8.33 -0.68
CA ASP A 94 13.51 7.82 -1.86
C ASP A 94 12.67 8.08 -3.12
N TYR A 95 12.84 9.25 -3.71
CA TYR A 95 12.18 9.68 -4.95
C TYR A 95 12.80 9.08 -6.21
N GLY A 96 13.46 7.96 -6.07
CA GLY A 96 13.98 7.16 -7.18
C GLY A 96 14.73 7.98 -8.25
N SER A 97 16.04 8.05 -8.13
CA SER A 97 16.93 8.50 -9.22
C SER A 97 16.89 7.57 -10.44
N SER A 98 16.14 6.48 -10.36
CA SER A 98 15.96 5.50 -11.45
C SER A 98 14.56 4.90 -11.41
N PRO A 99 13.89 4.74 -12.56
CA PRO A 99 12.63 3.99 -12.69
C PRO A 99 12.71 2.53 -12.18
N SER A 100 13.91 1.99 -12.02
CA SER A 100 14.16 0.63 -11.53
C SER A 100 14.23 0.50 -10.00
N SER A 101 14.08 1.60 -9.25
CA SER A 101 14.09 1.58 -7.79
C SER A 101 12.73 1.10 -7.22
N HIS A 102 12.50 -0.20 -7.26
CA HIS A 102 11.24 -0.82 -6.81
C HIS A 102 11.14 -1.00 -5.28
N GLY A 103 12.19 -0.71 -4.55
CA GLY A 103 12.31 -1.10 -3.14
C GLY A 103 12.78 -2.55 -2.95
N THR A 104 12.98 -2.95 -1.70
CA THR A 104 13.43 -4.29 -1.33
C THR A 104 12.24 -5.21 -1.07
N ILE A 105 12.18 -6.38 -1.70
CA ILE A 105 11.18 -7.40 -1.37
C ILE A 105 11.50 -7.94 0.02
N ILE A 106 10.60 -7.72 0.98
CA ILE A 106 10.72 -8.20 2.36
C ILE A 106 9.84 -9.43 2.62
N ILE A 107 8.76 -9.60 1.85
CA ILE A 107 7.89 -10.77 1.92
C ILE A 107 7.62 -11.24 0.49
N THR A 108 7.78 -12.52 0.23
CA THR A 108 7.56 -13.13 -1.09
C THR A 108 6.32 -14.00 -1.06
N GLY A 109 5.42 -13.79 -2.06
CA GLY A 109 4.34 -14.72 -2.37
C GLY A 109 3.34 -14.95 -1.24
N ASN A 110 2.72 -13.90 -0.71
CA ASN A 110 1.71 -13.99 0.35
C ASN A 110 0.31 -14.44 -0.14
N GLY A 111 0.24 -15.11 -1.28
CA GLY A 111 -1.03 -15.58 -1.85
C GLY A 111 -1.80 -14.47 -2.59
N SER A 112 -3.12 -14.46 -2.48
CA SER A 112 -3.99 -13.45 -3.08
C SER A 112 -4.28 -12.36 -2.03
N PRO A 113 -3.59 -11.21 -2.08
CA PRO A 113 -3.76 -10.15 -1.09
C PRO A 113 -5.08 -9.40 -1.31
N GLY A 114 -5.68 -8.93 -0.21
CA GLY A 114 -6.77 -7.97 -0.23
C GLY A 114 -6.25 -6.57 0.09
N GLY A 115 -6.16 -6.23 1.35
CA GLY A 115 -5.66 -4.95 1.84
C GLY A 115 -4.51 -5.10 2.85
N MET A 116 -3.82 -4.01 3.11
CA MET A 116 -2.76 -3.91 4.09
C MET A 116 -2.88 -2.62 4.89
N ASP A 117 -2.61 -2.70 6.17
CA ASP A 117 -2.45 -1.54 7.04
C ASP A 117 -1.40 -1.79 8.12
N ILE A 118 -1.02 -0.76 8.87
CA ILE A 118 0.05 -0.82 9.84
C ILE A 118 -0.41 -0.30 11.20
N ASP A 119 0.00 -0.97 12.27
CA ASP A 119 -0.07 -0.42 13.62
C ASP A 119 1.04 0.63 13.78
N LYS A 120 0.64 1.90 13.84
CA LYS A 120 1.58 3.03 13.93
C LYS A 120 2.39 3.04 15.23
N SER A 121 1.93 2.35 16.27
CA SER A 121 2.63 2.29 17.56
C SER A 121 3.75 1.25 17.57
N THR A 122 3.57 0.14 16.86
CA THR A 122 4.52 -0.99 16.84
C THR A 122 5.27 -1.12 15.52
N GLY A 123 4.68 -0.66 14.42
CA GLY A 123 5.17 -0.85 13.07
C GLY A 123 4.83 -2.24 12.50
N ASP A 124 3.96 -3.00 13.16
CA ASP A 124 3.52 -4.31 12.69
C ASP A 124 2.55 -4.17 11.51
N LEU A 125 2.72 -4.99 10.49
CA LEU A 125 1.83 -5.03 9.32
C LEU A 125 0.68 -6.01 9.52
N TYR A 126 -0.50 -5.61 9.08
CA TYR A 126 -1.71 -6.43 9.07
C TYR A 126 -2.22 -6.56 7.64
N ILE A 127 -2.53 -7.78 7.22
CA ILE A 127 -2.87 -8.09 5.84
C ILE A 127 -4.10 -8.98 5.81
N THR A 128 -5.04 -8.66 4.93
CA THR A 128 -6.10 -9.59 4.56
C THR A 128 -5.62 -10.49 3.43
N ASN A 129 -5.78 -11.79 3.58
CA ASN A 129 -5.45 -12.77 2.54
C ASN A 129 -6.74 -13.39 2.00
N ILE A 130 -7.11 -12.98 0.78
CA ILE A 130 -8.32 -13.45 0.08
C ILE A 130 -8.21 -14.94 -0.23
N GLY A 131 -7.03 -15.41 -0.63
CA GLY A 131 -6.82 -16.80 -1.04
C GLY A 131 -6.93 -17.79 0.11
N THR A 132 -6.55 -17.37 1.33
CA THR A 132 -6.64 -18.23 2.54
C THR A 132 -7.78 -17.86 3.46
N ASN A 133 -8.57 -16.82 3.16
CA ASN A 133 -9.65 -16.31 4.03
C ASN A 133 -9.18 -16.02 5.46
N GLN A 134 -8.02 -15.38 5.60
CA GLN A 134 -7.36 -15.11 6.88
C GLN A 134 -6.91 -13.66 7.01
N ILE A 135 -6.76 -13.23 8.25
CA ILE A 135 -6.06 -11.99 8.60
C ILE A 135 -4.70 -12.38 9.17
N ILE A 136 -3.65 -11.82 8.60
CA ILE A 136 -2.26 -12.15 8.93
C ILE A 136 -1.56 -10.92 9.49
N LYS A 137 -0.82 -11.11 10.55
CA LYS A 137 0.07 -10.11 11.15
C LYS A 137 1.52 -10.48 10.88
N TYR A 138 2.32 -9.50 10.50
CA TYR A 138 3.78 -9.58 10.49
C TYR A 138 4.34 -8.61 11.51
N VAL A 139 5.14 -9.13 12.44
CA VAL A 139 5.87 -8.30 13.40
C VAL A 139 6.98 -7.54 12.66
N LYS A 140 7.13 -6.26 12.96
CA LYS A 140 8.14 -5.39 12.36
C LYS A 140 9.53 -6.05 12.36
N ASP A 141 10.19 -6.02 11.21
CA ASP A 141 11.52 -6.60 10.97
C ASP A 141 11.63 -8.13 11.20
N ARG A 142 10.47 -8.83 11.29
CA ARG A 142 10.35 -10.30 11.36
C ARG A 142 9.42 -10.81 10.26
N TRP A 143 9.78 -10.53 9.03
CA TRP A 143 8.92 -10.75 7.86
C TRP A 143 8.79 -12.22 7.44
N ASP A 144 9.60 -13.10 8.00
CA ASP A 144 9.63 -14.55 7.76
C ASP A 144 8.65 -15.36 8.64
N THR A 145 8.05 -14.72 9.64
CA THR A 145 7.19 -15.39 10.64
C THR A 145 5.78 -14.79 10.67
N PRO A 146 4.92 -15.11 9.66
CA PRO A 146 3.52 -14.67 9.66
C PRO A 146 2.72 -15.27 10.82
N ILE A 147 1.85 -14.48 11.42
CA ILE A 147 0.95 -14.87 12.50
C ILE A 147 -0.49 -14.74 12.01
N VAL A 148 -1.22 -15.84 11.93
CA VAL A 148 -2.68 -15.78 11.67
C VAL A 148 -3.36 -15.24 12.92
N ILE A 149 -4.01 -14.08 12.79
CA ILE A 149 -4.70 -13.42 13.90
C ILE A 149 -6.22 -13.52 13.82
N ALA A 150 -6.77 -13.94 12.69
CA ALA A 150 -8.18 -14.30 12.56
C ALA A 150 -8.41 -15.12 11.29
N GLY A 151 -9.44 -15.99 11.34
CA GLY A 151 -9.88 -16.81 10.23
C GLY A 151 -9.31 -18.23 10.25
N THR A 152 -10.21 -19.21 10.16
CA THR A 152 -9.86 -20.64 10.11
C THR A 152 -9.26 -21.10 8.79
N GLY A 153 -9.28 -20.22 7.77
CA GLY A 153 -8.94 -20.58 6.38
C GLY A 153 -10.12 -21.14 5.58
N LYS A 154 -11.22 -21.50 6.23
CA LYS A 154 -12.44 -21.90 5.54
C LYS A 154 -13.25 -20.66 5.14
N SER A 155 -13.85 -20.71 3.94
CA SER A 155 -14.82 -19.69 3.54
C SER A 155 -16.07 -19.77 4.42
N GLY A 156 -16.58 -18.62 4.90
CA GLY A 156 -17.74 -18.55 5.76
C GLY A 156 -17.99 -17.16 6.34
N TYR A 157 -18.95 -17.07 7.25
CA TYR A 157 -19.46 -15.84 7.87
C TYR A 157 -19.62 -15.98 9.38
N ALA A 158 -18.94 -16.92 10.00
CA ALA A 158 -19.05 -17.12 11.44
C ALA A 158 -18.20 -16.11 12.18
N ASP A 159 -18.83 -15.41 13.13
CA ASP A 159 -18.13 -14.61 14.13
C ASP A 159 -17.60 -15.52 15.24
N GLY A 160 -16.56 -15.08 15.93
CA GLY A 160 -16.00 -15.83 17.04
C GLY A 160 -14.53 -15.55 17.31
N PRO A 161 -13.93 -16.36 18.20
CA PRO A 161 -12.48 -16.30 18.45
C PRO A 161 -11.66 -16.55 17.19
N VAL A 162 -10.38 -16.18 17.22
CA VAL A 162 -9.43 -16.27 16.11
C VAL A 162 -9.46 -17.60 15.35
N ASN A 163 -9.59 -18.69 16.08
CA ASN A 163 -9.58 -20.07 15.58
C ASN A 163 -10.97 -20.61 15.20
N GLU A 164 -12.02 -19.81 15.29
CA GLU A 164 -13.39 -20.16 14.97
C GLU A 164 -14.01 -19.26 13.91
N ALA A 165 -13.60 -17.98 13.88
CA ALA A 165 -14.09 -17.02 12.91
C ALA A 165 -13.79 -17.47 11.46
N THR A 166 -14.72 -17.19 10.57
CA THR A 166 -14.55 -17.48 9.13
C THR A 166 -14.85 -16.25 8.31
N PHE A 167 -14.09 -16.09 7.23
CA PHE A 167 -14.26 -15.01 6.27
C PHE A 167 -14.47 -15.59 4.87
N THR A 168 -15.07 -14.79 4.01
CA THR A 168 -15.13 -15.07 2.58
C THR A 168 -14.52 -13.89 1.84
N SER A 169 -13.29 -14.09 1.33
CA SER A 169 -12.55 -13.08 0.59
C SER A 169 -12.43 -11.75 1.33
N PRO A 170 -11.81 -11.69 2.53
CA PRO A 170 -11.64 -10.44 3.27
C PRO A 170 -10.80 -9.48 2.45
N TRP A 171 -11.26 -8.22 2.30
CA TRP A 171 -10.62 -7.26 1.41
C TRP A 171 -9.98 -6.11 2.19
N GLY A 172 -10.78 -5.20 2.71
CA GLY A 172 -10.28 -4.01 3.42
C GLY A 172 -9.85 -4.31 4.85
N ILE A 173 -8.83 -3.60 5.34
CA ILE A 173 -8.37 -3.64 6.73
C ILE A 173 -7.95 -2.23 7.18
N ALA A 174 -8.22 -1.91 8.43
CA ALA A 174 -7.74 -0.70 9.09
C ALA A 174 -7.31 -1.03 10.52
N VAL A 175 -6.17 -0.47 10.93
CA VAL A 175 -5.61 -0.60 12.28
C VAL A 175 -5.70 0.75 12.97
N THR A 176 -6.18 0.79 14.22
CA THR A 176 -6.38 2.03 15.01
C THR A 176 -5.42 2.09 16.20
#